data_8b5378a6a2a4e89be4e37d5e65389838
#
_entry.id   8b5378a6a2a4e89be4e37d5e65389838
#
_cell.length_a   1.000
_cell.length_b   1.000
_cell.length_c   1.000
_cell.angle_alpha   90.00
_cell.angle_beta   90.00
_cell.angle_gamma   90.00
#
_symmetry.space_group_name_H-M   'P 1'
#
loop_
_entity.id
_entity.type
_entity.pdbx_description
1 polymer ?
#
loop_
_entity_poly.entity_id
_entity_poly.type
_entity_poly.pdbx_seq_one_letter_code
_entity_poly.pdbx_strand_id
1 'polypeptide(L)'
;MHLRFAIVGNAVGPGQQVYIAFEIGGTMSGLVSAMKLVEVAANAGADAIKVQILNPNRLIGGDPQVAFTDSEGVKRTEPQKDALARRWLPEELWLALAQACRERNLDFIATVDVESSLTTALKAEAAAIKICSGDITNLDWIRLVAANVARRNIPVLLDTGHADLGELERAIDIVTDTGVPCMVHHVAGGYPASIERVNLAGIPVLAALFPEVAIGYSSHVEAWTIDAA
;
A
#
# COMPACT_ATOMS: atom_id res chain seq x y z
N MET A 1 15.49 14.19 17.58
CA MET A 1 16.15 12.96 17.05
C MET A 1 15.51 12.71 15.71
N HIS A 2 16.20 12.90 14.60
CA HIS A 2 15.58 12.64 13.28
C HIS A 2 15.37 11.15 13.13
N LEU A 3 14.12 10.74 12.97
CA LEU A 3 13.76 9.36 12.71
C LEU A 3 14.45 8.92 11.42
N ARG A 4 15.31 7.92 11.50
CA ARG A 4 15.88 7.29 10.30
C ARG A 4 14.96 6.14 9.91
N PHE A 5 13.92 6.47 9.15
CA PHE A 5 13.13 5.45 8.47
C PHE A 5 13.86 5.04 7.18
N ALA A 6 13.90 3.76 6.90
CA ALA A 6 14.49 3.25 5.65
C ALA A 6 13.71 2.06 5.12
N ILE A 7 13.60 1.98 3.81
CA ILE A 7 13.10 0.80 3.09
C ILE A 7 14.29 0.22 2.34
N VAL A 8 14.68 -1.01 2.67
CA VAL A 8 15.83 -1.75 2.07
C VAL A 8 17.10 -0.89 1.95
N GLY A 9 17.40 -0.10 2.99
CA GLY A 9 18.59 0.76 3.01
C GLY A 9 18.41 2.14 2.38
N ASN A 10 17.33 2.40 1.66
CA ASN A 10 16.97 3.72 1.16
C ASN A 10 16.40 4.57 2.30
N ALA A 11 17.11 5.62 2.70
CA ALA A 11 16.62 6.55 3.72
C ALA A 11 15.41 7.31 3.18
N VAL A 12 14.32 7.32 3.95
CA VAL A 12 13.06 7.98 3.59
C VAL A 12 12.69 8.96 4.71
N GLY A 13 12.24 10.15 4.36
CA GLY A 13 11.81 11.16 5.32
C GLY A 13 12.35 12.57 5.02
N PRO A 14 12.20 13.51 5.95
CA PRO A 14 12.61 14.90 5.74
C PRO A 14 14.07 15.05 5.32
N GLY A 15 14.30 15.80 4.23
CA GLY A 15 15.63 16.05 3.70
C GLY A 15 16.25 14.92 2.89
N GLN A 16 15.49 13.84 2.65
CA GLN A 16 15.87 12.76 1.76
C GLN A 16 15.20 12.92 0.37
N GLN A 17 15.71 12.21 -0.63
CA GLN A 17 15.02 12.09 -1.91
C GLN A 17 13.65 11.42 -1.69
N VAL A 18 12.63 11.87 -2.44
CA VAL A 18 11.31 11.25 -2.38
C VAL A 18 11.40 9.82 -2.90
N TYR A 19 10.92 8.88 -2.09
CA TYR A 19 10.81 7.46 -2.46
C TYR A 19 9.46 7.22 -3.15
N ILE A 20 9.48 6.79 -4.40
CA ILE A 20 8.31 6.68 -5.26
C ILE A 20 7.94 5.20 -5.47
N ALA A 21 6.76 4.81 -4.97
CA ALA A 21 6.19 3.49 -5.18
C ALA A 21 5.03 3.53 -6.18
N PHE A 22 5.09 2.74 -7.25
CA PHE A 22 3.99 2.59 -8.19
C PHE A 22 3.02 1.51 -7.71
N GLU A 23 1.74 1.89 -7.52
CA GLU A 23 0.66 0.96 -7.20
C GLU A 23 0.14 0.28 -8.46
N ILE A 24 0.34 -1.02 -8.57
CA ILE A 24 -0.17 -1.82 -9.69
C ILE A 24 -1.30 -2.77 -9.28
N GLY A 25 -1.50 -3.00 -7.98
CA GLY A 25 -2.51 -3.94 -7.45
C GLY A 25 -3.94 -3.59 -7.85
N GLY A 26 -4.23 -2.30 -8.03
CA GLY A 26 -5.54 -1.82 -8.51
C GLY A 26 -5.78 -1.96 -10.01
N THR A 27 -4.72 -2.06 -10.82
CA THR A 27 -4.78 -1.98 -12.28
C THR A 27 -4.39 -3.27 -13.00
N MET A 28 -3.59 -4.13 -12.38
CA MET A 28 -3.15 -5.38 -12.99
C MET A 28 -4.33 -6.34 -13.22
N SER A 29 -4.24 -7.13 -14.29
CA SER A 29 -5.15 -8.22 -14.62
C SER A 29 -4.32 -9.46 -14.96
N GLY A 30 -3.94 -10.22 -13.93
CA GLY A 30 -3.07 -11.37 -14.04
C GLY A 30 -1.57 -11.01 -14.20
N LEU A 31 -0.72 -12.04 -14.20
CA LEU A 31 0.73 -11.92 -14.18
C LEU A 31 1.31 -11.16 -15.38
N VAL A 32 0.81 -11.41 -16.59
CA VAL A 32 1.32 -10.77 -17.82
C VAL A 32 1.15 -9.25 -17.76
N SER A 33 -0.01 -8.80 -17.28
CA SER A 33 -0.27 -7.38 -17.07
C SER A 33 0.64 -6.81 -15.98
N ALA A 34 0.79 -7.52 -14.86
CA ALA A 34 1.66 -7.10 -13.77
C ALA A 34 3.13 -6.94 -14.22
N MET A 35 3.67 -7.90 -14.98
CA MET A 35 5.05 -7.83 -15.51
C MET A 35 5.28 -6.62 -16.41
N LYS A 36 4.29 -6.26 -17.24
CA LYS A 36 4.38 -5.04 -18.07
C LYS A 36 4.38 -3.77 -17.22
N LEU A 37 3.58 -3.72 -16.15
CA LEU A 37 3.54 -2.58 -15.24
C LEU A 37 4.86 -2.44 -14.45
N VAL A 38 5.48 -3.55 -14.06
CA VAL A 38 6.84 -3.55 -13.47
C VAL A 38 7.86 -2.96 -14.43
N GLU A 39 7.83 -3.33 -15.70
CA GLU A 39 8.72 -2.78 -16.72
C GLU A 39 8.50 -1.26 -16.90
N VAL A 40 7.25 -0.82 -16.99
CA VAL A 40 6.90 0.61 -17.11
C VAL A 40 7.41 1.39 -15.89
N ALA A 41 7.20 0.89 -14.68
CA ALA A 41 7.65 1.54 -13.44
C ALA A 41 9.19 1.65 -13.38
N ALA A 42 9.90 0.58 -13.74
CA ALA A 42 11.36 0.59 -13.78
C ALA A 42 11.90 1.63 -14.79
N ASN A 43 11.29 1.68 -15.98
CA ASN A 43 11.67 2.65 -17.02
C ASN A 43 11.34 4.10 -16.63
N ALA A 44 10.32 4.29 -15.78
CA ALA A 44 9.95 5.60 -15.25
C ALA A 44 10.79 6.05 -14.05
N GLY A 45 11.69 5.19 -13.55
CA GLY A 45 12.56 5.52 -12.42
C GLY A 45 11.89 5.43 -11.06
N ALA A 46 10.88 4.57 -10.91
CA ALA A 46 10.29 4.26 -9.60
C ALA A 46 11.31 3.56 -8.70
N ASP A 47 11.14 3.70 -7.38
CA ASP A 47 11.93 2.97 -6.38
C ASP A 47 11.28 1.62 -6.03
N ALA A 48 9.96 1.54 -6.12
CA ALA A 48 9.21 0.34 -5.75
C ALA A 48 7.98 0.09 -6.62
N ILE A 49 7.57 -1.18 -6.61
CA ILE A 49 6.24 -1.63 -6.99
C ILE A 49 5.45 -1.93 -5.72
N LYS A 50 4.22 -1.42 -5.64
CA LYS A 50 3.27 -1.81 -4.60
C LYS A 50 2.13 -2.64 -5.20
N VAL A 51 1.82 -3.76 -4.53
CA VAL A 51 0.75 -4.69 -4.90
C VAL A 51 -0.23 -4.87 -3.75
N GLN A 52 -1.37 -5.49 -4.06
CA GLN A 52 -2.37 -5.91 -3.08
C GLN A 52 -2.50 -7.44 -3.16
N ILE A 53 -1.92 -8.14 -2.18
CA ILE A 53 -2.07 -9.60 -2.05
C ILE A 53 -3.38 -9.87 -1.32
N LEU A 54 -4.49 -9.68 -2.01
CA LEU A 54 -5.84 -9.82 -1.46
C LEU A 54 -6.40 -11.22 -1.71
N ASN A 55 -7.24 -11.70 -0.79
CA ASN A 55 -8.04 -12.90 -1.00
C ASN A 55 -9.51 -12.52 -1.23
N PRO A 56 -10.01 -12.53 -2.47
CA PRO A 56 -11.37 -12.08 -2.78
C PRO A 56 -12.47 -12.85 -2.03
N ASN A 57 -12.19 -14.11 -1.68
CA ASN A 57 -13.14 -14.97 -0.95
C ASN A 57 -13.23 -14.63 0.53
N ARG A 58 -12.27 -13.88 1.08
CA ARG A 58 -12.21 -13.50 2.50
C ARG A 58 -12.42 -12.01 2.73
N LEU A 59 -12.18 -11.21 1.70
CA LEU A 59 -12.30 -9.76 1.77
C LEU A 59 -13.74 -9.28 1.60
N ILE A 60 -14.52 -9.95 0.75
CA ILE A 60 -15.87 -9.50 0.37
C ILE A 60 -16.93 -10.39 1.00
N GLY A 61 -17.78 -9.79 1.83
CA GLY A 61 -19.02 -10.40 2.34
C GLY A 61 -20.21 -10.02 1.46
N GLY A 62 -21.12 -10.97 1.22
CA GLY A 62 -22.28 -10.74 0.35
C GLY A 62 -21.91 -10.66 -1.13
N ASP A 63 -22.69 -9.92 -1.91
CA ASP A 63 -22.53 -9.73 -3.37
C ASP A 63 -22.61 -8.23 -3.76
N PRO A 64 -21.73 -7.37 -3.23
CA PRO A 64 -21.71 -5.96 -3.61
C PRO A 64 -21.29 -5.83 -5.08
N GLN A 65 -21.94 -4.88 -5.77
CA GLN A 65 -21.69 -4.59 -7.17
C GLN A 65 -20.74 -3.40 -7.30
N VAL A 66 -19.80 -3.47 -8.24
CA VAL A 66 -18.93 -2.35 -8.60
C VAL A 66 -19.18 -1.91 -10.02
N ALA A 67 -19.18 -0.60 -10.22
CA ALA A 67 -19.28 0.00 -11.55
C ALA A 67 -17.88 0.08 -12.19
N PHE A 68 -17.81 -0.18 -13.49
CA PHE A 68 -16.62 0.02 -14.29
C PHE A 68 -16.99 0.52 -15.68
N THR A 69 -16.03 1.05 -16.41
CA THR A 69 -16.20 1.42 -17.82
C THR A 69 -15.39 0.41 -18.65
N ASP A 70 -16.05 -0.24 -19.61
CA ASP A 70 -15.39 -1.20 -20.48
C ASP A 70 -14.52 -0.54 -21.57
N SER A 71 -13.82 -1.34 -22.37
CA SER A 71 -12.96 -0.85 -23.45
C SER A 71 -13.69 -0.06 -24.56
N GLU A 72 -15.02 -0.17 -24.60
CA GLU A 72 -15.88 0.55 -25.57
C GLU A 72 -16.44 1.85 -24.96
N GLY A 73 -16.08 2.17 -23.71
CA GLY A 73 -16.56 3.35 -23.00
C GLY A 73 -17.97 3.17 -22.39
N VAL A 74 -18.50 1.95 -22.34
CA VAL A 74 -19.82 1.65 -21.79
C VAL A 74 -19.73 1.41 -20.28
N LYS A 75 -20.58 2.05 -19.50
CA LYS A 75 -20.70 1.80 -18.06
C LYS A 75 -21.40 0.47 -17.81
N ARG A 76 -20.76 -0.39 -17.03
CA ARG A 76 -21.25 -1.70 -16.61
C ARG A 76 -21.13 -1.88 -15.11
N THR A 77 -21.78 -2.90 -14.59
CA THR A 77 -21.62 -3.36 -13.20
C THR A 77 -21.27 -4.84 -13.19
N GLU A 78 -20.51 -5.25 -12.19
CA GLU A 78 -20.18 -6.65 -11.94
C GLU A 78 -20.05 -6.92 -10.44
N PRO A 79 -20.13 -8.18 -9.98
CA PRO A 79 -19.81 -8.53 -8.60
C PRO A 79 -18.39 -8.08 -8.24
N GLN A 80 -18.23 -7.40 -7.11
CA GLN A 80 -16.92 -6.91 -6.64
C GLN A 80 -15.91 -8.05 -6.48
N LYS A 81 -16.39 -9.22 -6.07
CA LYS A 81 -15.56 -10.41 -5.94
C LYS A 81 -14.94 -10.84 -7.27
N ASP A 82 -15.67 -10.75 -8.38
CA ASP A 82 -15.17 -11.10 -9.72
C ASP A 82 -14.13 -10.05 -10.18
N ALA A 83 -14.38 -8.77 -9.92
CA ALA A 83 -13.43 -7.71 -10.19
C ALA A 83 -12.09 -7.93 -9.44
N LEU A 84 -12.14 -8.36 -8.19
CA LEU A 84 -10.95 -8.67 -7.39
C LEU A 84 -10.29 -9.98 -7.80
N ALA A 85 -11.07 -11.00 -8.20
CA ALA A 85 -10.53 -12.28 -8.63
C ALA A 85 -9.59 -12.16 -9.84
N ARG A 86 -9.81 -11.19 -10.74
CA ARG A 86 -8.91 -10.93 -11.87
C ARG A 86 -7.53 -10.38 -11.44
N ARG A 87 -7.42 -9.86 -10.23
CA ARG A 87 -6.18 -9.30 -9.65
C ARG A 87 -5.50 -10.28 -8.72
N TRP A 88 -6.18 -11.36 -8.34
CA TRP A 88 -5.62 -12.40 -7.50
C TRP A 88 -4.64 -13.27 -8.30
N LEU A 89 -3.52 -13.58 -7.66
CA LEU A 89 -2.53 -14.52 -8.18
C LEU A 89 -2.28 -15.63 -7.14
N PRO A 90 -2.02 -16.87 -7.55
CA PRO A 90 -1.50 -17.90 -6.65
C PRO A 90 -0.10 -17.51 -6.12
N GLU A 91 0.30 -18.10 -4.98
CA GLU A 91 1.51 -17.72 -4.25
C GLU A 91 2.76 -17.71 -5.15
N GLU A 92 2.95 -18.77 -5.96
CA GLU A 92 4.12 -18.90 -6.84
C GLU A 92 4.24 -17.76 -7.85
N LEU A 93 3.13 -17.18 -8.30
CA LEU A 93 3.16 -16.05 -9.23
C LEU A 93 3.45 -14.72 -8.51
N TRP A 94 3.05 -14.56 -7.24
CA TRP A 94 3.49 -13.44 -6.41
C TRP A 94 4.99 -13.47 -6.17
N LEU A 95 5.56 -14.66 -5.89
CA LEU A 95 6.99 -14.85 -5.74
C LEU A 95 7.76 -14.52 -7.04
N ALA A 96 7.24 -14.97 -8.18
CA ALA A 96 7.82 -14.65 -9.50
C ALA A 96 7.78 -13.15 -9.80
N LEU A 97 6.68 -12.46 -9.45
CA LEU A 97 6.55 -11.02 -9.62
C LEU A 97 7.55 -10.25 -8.74
N ALA A 98 7.68 -10.63 -7.47
CA ALA A 98 8.67 -10.05 -6.56
C ALA A 98 10.11 -10.24 -7.06
N GLN A 99 10.42 -11.42 -7.61
CA GLN A 99 11.72 -11.67 -8.24
C GLN A 99 11.95 -10.75 -9.45
N ALA A 100 10.95 -10.56 -10.31
CA ALA A 100 11.05 -9.67 -11.46
C ALA A 100 11.25 -8.19 -11.07
N CYS A 101 10.71 -7.76 -9.92
CA CYS A 101 10.99 -6.44 -9.34
C CYS A 101 12.47 -6.33 -8.93
N ARG A 102 12.99 -7.30 -8.16
CA ARG A 102 14.41 -7.31 -7.74
C ARG A 102 15.38 -7.28 -8.91
N GLU A 103 15.10 -8.02 -9.99
CA GLU A 103 15.93 -8.05 -11.21
C GLU A 103 15.99 -6.68 -11.92
N ARG A 104 15.05 -5.78 -11.59
CA ARG A 104 14.99 -4.41 -12.11
C ARG A 104 15.34 -3.35 -11.08
N ASN A 105 15.91 -3.75 -9.94
CA ASN A 105 16.23 -2.88 -8.81
C ASN A 105 15.01 -2.12 -8.25
N LEU A 106 13.83 -2.74 -8.31
CA LEU A 106 12.62 -2.24 -7.69
C LEU A 106 12.34 -2.99 -6.38
N ASP A 107 12.06 -2.26 -5.33
CA ASP A 107 11.55 -2.85 -4.10
C ASP A 107 10.13 -3.40 -4.30
N PHE A 108 9.78 -4.47 -3.59
CA PHE A 108 8.44 -5.07 -3.65
C PHE A 108 7.69 -4.78 -2.35
N ILE A 109 6.64 -3.95 -2.41
CA ILE A 109 5.80 -3.59 -1.27
C ILE A 109 4.46 -4.31 -1.39
N ALA A 110 3.97 -4.91 -0.31
CA ALA A 110 2.73 -5.67 -0.32
C ALA A 110 1.71 -5.12 0.68
N THR A 111 0.51 -4.78 0.19
CA THR A 111 -0.68 -4.64 1.02
C THR A 111 -1.23 -6.03 1.33
N VAL A 112 -1.55 -6.28 2.58
CA VAL A 112 -2.04 -7.58 3.09
C VAL A 112 -3.33 -7.39 3.89
N ASP A 113 -4.23 -8.36 3.80
CA ASP A 113 -5.57 -8.33 4.41
C ASP A 113 -5.88 -9.53 5.32
N VAL A 114 -5.12 -10.63 5.18
CA VAL A 114 -5.27 -11.86 5.96
C VAL A 114 -3.91 -12.55 6.18
N GLU A 115 -3.85 -13.52 7.08
CA GLU A 115 -2.62 -14.23 7.42
C GLU A 115 -1.94 -14.91 6.22
N SER A 116 -2.73 -15.44 5.27
CA SER A 116 -2.16 -16.06 4.06
C SER A 116 -1.51 -15.04 3.16
N SER A 117 -2.08 -13.83 3.01
CA SER A 117 -1.46 -12.74 2.23
C SER A 117 -0.18 -12.23 2.90
N LEU A 118 -0.17 -12.11 4.24
CA LEU A 118 1.04 -11.79 4.98
C LEU A 118 2.12 -12.86 4.79
N THR A 119 1.75 -14.14 4.89
CA THR A 119 2.68 -15.26 4.67
C THR A 119 3.31 -15.20 3.27
N THR A 120 2.50 -14.97 2.24
CA THR A 120 2.98 -14.82 0.86
C THR A 120 3.90 -13.61 0.71
N ALA A 121 3.54 -12.45 1.30
CA ALA A 121 4.38 -11.26 1.28
C ALA A 121 5.75 -11.48 1.94
N LEU A 122 5.78 -12.19 3.09
CA LEU A 122 7.01 -12.53 3.79
C LEU A 122 7.89 -13.52 3.02
N LYS A 123 7.29 -14.48 2.31
CA LYS A 123 8.02 -15.40 1.40
C LYS A 123 8.55 -14.68 0.17
N ALA A 124 7.80 -13.69 -0.34
CA ALA A 124 8.21 -12.84 -1.44
C ALA A 124 9.32 -11.85 -1.06
N GLU A 125 9.74 -11.84 0.22
CA GLU A 125 10.74 -10.90 0.77
C GLU A 125 10.33 -9.45 0.56
N ALA A 126 9.05 -9.14 0.88
CA ALA A 126 8.53 -7.79 0.75
C ALA A 126 9.39 -6.78 1.53
N ALA A 127 9.72 -5.67 0.88
CA ALA A 127 10.51 -4.57 1.42
C ALA A 127 9.78 -3.79 2.51
N ALA A 128 8.44 -3.75 2.43
CA ALA A 128 7.54 -3.20 3.44
C ALA A 128 6.18 -3.88 3.37
N ILE A 129 5.47 -3.90 4.48
CA ILE A 129 4.08 -4.40 4.56
C ILE A 129 3.15 -3.21 4.76
N LYS A 130 2.10 -3.13 3.95
CA LYS A 130 1.10 -2.08 4.04
C LYS A 130 -0.21 -2.60 4.62
N ILE A 131 -0.77 -1.82 5.55
CA ILE A 131 -2.14 -1.93 6.06
C ILE A 131 -2.97 -0.87 5.35
N CYS A 132 -4.04 -1.28 4.68
CA CYS A 132 -4.90 -0.34 3.96
C CYS A 132 -5.82 0.45 4.90
N SER A 133 -6.41 1.55 4.40
CA SER A 133 -7.32 2.40 5.18
C SER A 133 -8.52 1.64 5.76
N GLY A 134 -8.98 0.57 5.08
CA GLY A 134 -10.10 -0.24 5.57
C GLY A 134 -9.79 -1.08 6.80
N ASP A 135 -8.50 -1.35 7.05
CA ASP A 135 -8.02 -2.19 8.14
C ASP A 135 -7.37 -1.39 9.28
N ILE A 136 -7.30 -0.06 9.18
CA ILE A 136 -6.59 0.78 10.17
C ILE A 136 -7.18 0.66 11.58
N THR A 137 -8.45 0.33 11.72
CA THR A 137 -9.14 0.10 12.99
C THR A 137 -9.12 -1.36 13.45
N ASN A 138 -8.61 -2.28 12.62
CA ASN A 138 -8.47 -3.69 12.96
C ASN A 138 -7.18 -3.91 13.76
N LEU A 139 -7.18 -3.47 15.03
CA LEU A 139 -6.00 -3.45 15.89
C LEU A 139 -5.39 -4.85 16.11
N ASP A 140 -6.21 -5.90 16.11
CA ASP A 140 -5.71 -7.28 16.27
C ASP A 140 -4.95 -7.73 15.02
N TRP A 141 -5.42 -7.35 13.83
CA TRP A 141 -4.70 -7.57 12.60
C TRP A 141 -3.36 -6.81 12.57
N ILE A 142 -3.35 -5.54 12.97
CA ILE A 142 -2.14 -4.72 13.04
C ILE A 142 -1.12 -5.35 14.02
N ARG A 143 -1.56 -5.82 15.20
CA ARG A 143 -0.68 -6.54 16.16
C ARG A 143 -0.06 -7.78 15.54
N LEU A 144 -0.89 -8.59 14.84
CA LEU A 144 -0.41 -9.81 14.19
C LEU A 144 0.64 -9.48 13.12
N VAL A 145 0.38 -8.49 12.27
CA VAL A 145 1.35 -8.04 11.26
C VAL A 145 2.64 -7.57 11.92
N ALA A 146 2.57 -6.62 12.86
CA ALA A 146 3.73 -6.04 13.53
C ALA A 146 4.60 -7.12 14.21
N ALA A 147 3.97 -8.07 14.92
CA ALA A 147 4.69 -9.18 15.56
C ALA A 147 5.42 -10.10 14.57
N ASN A 148 4.84 -10.32 13.38
CA ASN A 148 5.45 -11.18 12.36
C ASN A 148 6.61 -10.49 11.64
N VAL A 149 6.56 -9.18 11.43
CA VAL A 149 7.61 -8.43 10.72
C VAL A 149 8.75 -7.98 11.64
N ALA A 150 8.54 -7.92 12.96
CA ALA A 150 9.51 -7.41 13.94
C ALA A 150 10.87 -8.12 13.85
N ARG A 151 10.88 -9.46 13.73
CA ARG A 151 12.11 -10.26 13.66
C ARG A 151 12.97 -9.95 12.44
N ARG A 152 12.36 -9.45 11.38
CA ARG A 152 13.02 -9.11 10.10
C ARG A 152 13.21 -7.61 9.94
N ASN A 153 12.71 -6.83 10.90
CA ASN A 153 12.69 -5.37 10.88
C ASN A 153 12.10 -4.78 9.56
N ILE A 154 11.03 -5.44 9.04
CA ILE A 154 10.34 -4.99 7.83
C ILE A 154 9.40 -3.84 8.23
N PRO A 155 9.49 -2.66 7.57
CA PRO A 155 8.63 -1.53 7.88
C PRO A 155 7.14 -1.82 7.68
N VAL A 156 6.30 -1.21 8.52
CA VAL A 156 4.84 -1.19 8.36
C VAL A 156 4.38 0.18 7.89
N LEU A 157 3.59 0.19 6.81
CA LEU A 157 2.98 1.38 6.22
C LEU A 157 1.49 1.40 6.58
N LEU A 158 0.99 2.48 7.17
CA LEU A 158 -0.40 2.66 7.59
C LEU A 158 -1.07 3.75 6.75
N ASP A 159 -2.25 3.48 6.17
CA ASP A 159 -3.02 4.49 5.44
C ASP A 159 -4.11 5.12 6.32
N THR A 160 -4.28 6.45 6.27
CA THR A 160 -5.19 7.21 7.14
C THR A 160 -6.60 7.38 6.59
N GLY A 161 -6.90 6.96 5.37
CA GLY A 161 -8.07 7.42 4.60
C GLY A 161 -9.45 7.22 5.21
N HIS A 162 -9.59 6.40 6.24
CA HIS A 162 -10.86 6.10 6.91
C HIS A 162 -10.77 6.16 8.45
N ALA A 163 -9.69 6.70 9.00
CA ALA A 163 -9.46 6.77 10.43
C ALA A 163 -9.56 8.21 10.96
N ASP A 164 -10.01 8.38 12.18
CA ASP A 164 -9.76 9.57 12.96
C ASP A 164 -8.36 9.55 13.60
N LEU A 165 -7.95 10.69 14.19
CA LEU A 165 -6.60 10.80 14.77
C LEU A 165 -6.38 9.83 15.94
N GLY A 166 -7.41 9.56 16.77
CA GLY A 166 -7.28 8.65 17.89
C GLY A 166 -7.24 7.18 17.47
N GLU A 167 -7.88 6.84 16.34
CA GLU A 167 -7.77 5.51 15.73
C GLU A 167 -6.38 5.30 15.13
N LEU A 168 -5.87 6.33 14.45
CA LEU A 168 -4.53 6.32 13.89
C LEU A 168 -3.46 6.20 14.98
N GLU A 169 -3.55 6.98 16.06
CA GLU A 169 -2.63 6.92 17.20
C GLU A 169 -2.53 5.49 17.76
N ARG A 170 -3.67 4.84 18.01
CA ARG A 170 -3.68 3.44 18.49
C ARG A 170 -3.01 2.47 17.52
N ALA A 171 -3.16 2.68 16.22
CA ALA A 171 -2.51 1.85 15.21
C ALA A 171 -0.99 2.07 15.19
N ILE A 172 -0.54 3.32 15.30
CA ILE A 172 0.87 3.71 15.39
C ILE A 172 1.52 3.08 16.63
N ASP A 173 0.90 3.23 17.80
CA ASP A 173 1.40 2.69 19.07
C ASP A 173 1.65 1.18 18.96
N ILE A 174 0.70 0.43 18.40
CA ILE A 174 0.85 -1.02 18.23
C ILE A 174 2.07 -1.39 17.38
N VAL A 175 2.34 -0.64 16.31
CA VAL A 175 3.49 -0.92 15.45
C VAL A 175 4.78 -0.51 16.16
N THR A 176 4.84 0.70 16.70
CA THR A 176 6.04 1.29 17.31
C THR A 176 6.46 0.59 18.60
N ASP A 177 5.51 0.07 19.40
CA ASP A 177 5.76 -0.74 20.59
C ASP A 177 6.54 -2.03 20.30
N THR A 178 6.48 -2.52 19.05
CA THR A 178 7.29 -3.69 18.64
C THR A 178 8.70 -3.31 18.19
N GLY A 179 9.03 -2.03 18.12
CA GLY A 179 10.29 -1.51 17.57
C GLY A 179 10.38 -1.53 16.05
N VAL A 180 9.31 -1.89 15.35
CA VAL A 180 9.24 -1.92 13.89
C VAL A 180 9.14 -0.49 13.34
N PRO A 181 9.91 -0.15 12.29
CA PRO A 181 9.76 1.14 11.63
C PRO A 181 8.34 1.34 11.10
N CYS A 182 7.73 2.47 11.43
CA CYS A 182 6.37 2.83 11.02
C CYS A 182 6.37 4.04 10.10
N MET A 183 5.58 4.00 9.05
CA MET A 183 5.27 5.14 8.20
C MET A 183 3.75 5.29 8.13
N VAL A 184 3.28 6.52 8.11
CA VAL A 184 1.87 6.87 7.91
C VAL A 184 1.72 7.58 6.58
N HIS A 185 0.81 7.10 5.74
CA HIS A 185 0.44 7.80 4.52
C HIS A 185 -0.79 8.66 4.75
N HIS A 186 -0.65 9.96 4.49
CA HIS A 186 -1.80 10.82 4.27
C HIS A 186 -2.52 10.39 2.98
N VAL A 187 -3.81 10.10 3.07
CA VAL A 187 -4.62 9.67 1.92
C VAL A 187 -6.02 10.22 1.99
N ALA A 188 -6.53 10.74 0.87
CA ALA A 188 -7.94 11.10 0.72
C ALA A 188 -8.73 9.85 0.30
N GLY A 189 -9.78 9.50 1.06
CA GLY A 189 -10.65 8.37 0.74
C GLY A 189 -11.46 8.61 -0.53
N GLY A 190 -11.80 7.50 -1.24
CA GLY A 190 -12.56 7.50 -2.49
C GLY A 190 -11.69 7.18 -3.72
N TYR A 191 -12.34 6.67 -4.77
CA TYR A 191 -11.72 6.31 -6.05
C TYR A 191 -12.62 6.76 -7.21
N PRO A 192 -12.27 7.81 -7.96
CA PRO A 192 -11.19 8.77 -7.66
C PRO A 192 -11.52 9.66 -6.45
N ALA A 193 -10.49 10.15 -5.76
CA ALA A 193 -10.66 11.20 -4.76
C ALA A 193 -10.80 12.55 -5.45
N SER A 194 -11.68 13.42 -4.95
CA SER A 194 -11.76 14.78 -5.47
C SER A 194 -10.58 15.63 -4.98
N ILE A 195 -10.08 16.54 -5.82
CA ILE A 195 -8.93 17.39 -5.52
C ILE A 195 -9.15 18.21 -4.24
N GLU A 196 -10.38 18.68 -4.00
CA GLU A 196 -10.73 19.47 -2.82
C GLU A 196 -10.57 18.69 -1.50
N ARG A 197 -10.62 17.36 -1.57
CA ARG A 197 -10.49 16.49 -0.39
C ARG A 197 -9.07 16.04 -0.11
N VAL A 198 -8.13 16.25 -1.04
CA VAL A 198 -6.73 15.81 -0.89
C VAL A 198 -6.06 16.44 0.32
N ASN A 199 -6.25 17.76 0.55
CA ASN A 199 -5.75 18.49 1.72
C ASN A 199 -4.28 18.17 2.04
N LEU A 200 -3.35 18.42 1.13
CA LEU A 200 -1.91 18.17 1.33
C LEU A 200 -1.34 18.86 2.57
N ALA A 201 -1.99 19.96 3.05
CA ALA A 201 -1.64 20.61 4.31
C ALA A 201 -1.79 19.67 5.54
N GLY A 202 -2.50 18.55 5.40
CA GLY A 202 -2.55 17.50 6.43
C GLY A 202 -1.21 16.80 6.68
N ILE A 203 -0.32 16.75 5.68
CA ILE A 203 1.00 16.07 5.79
C ILE A 203 1.86 16.70 6.90
N PRO A 204 2.15 18.02 6.90
CA PRO A 204 2.92 18.63 7.99
C PRO A 204 2.20 18.60 9.34
N VAL A 205 0.86 18.55 9.36
CA VAL A 205 0.09 18.39 10.61
C VAL A 205 0.33 17.01 11.20
N LEU A 206 0.23 15.94 10.40
CA LEU A 206 0.54 14.57 10.84
C LEU A 206 1.99 14.45 11.31
N ALA A 207 2.94 15.06 10.60
CA ALA A 207 4.35 15.04 11.00
C ALA A 207 4.61 15.76 12.33
N ALA A 208 3.82 16.78 12.66
CA ALA A 208 3.91 17.49 13.95
C ALA A 208 3.23 16.71 15.08
N LEU A 209 2.13 16.00 14.80
CA LEU A 209 1.40 15.19 15.78
C LEU A 209 2.11 13.88 16.12
N PHE A 210 2.75 13.25 15.14
CA PHE A 210 3.42 11.94 15.25
C PHE A 210 4.89 12.04 14.83
N PRO A 211 5.74 12.73 15.62
CA PRO A 211 7.14 12.97 15.24
C PRO A 211 8.03 11.71 15.25
N GLU A 212 7.50 10.60 15.78
CA GLU A 212 8.16 9.30 15.85
C GLU A 212 8.00 8.44 14.59
N VAL A 213 7.10 8.83 13.66
CA VAL A 213 6.86 8.09 12.43
C VAL A 213 7.18 8.93 11.18
N ALA A 214 7.54 8.26 10.09
CA ALA A 214 7.68 8.92 8.80
C ALA A 214 6.29 9.20 8.20
N ILE A 215 6.14 10.33 7.51
CA ILE A 215 4.89 10.67 6.82
C ILE A 215 5.12 10.61 5.32
N GLY A 216 4.22 9.91 4.63
CA GLY A 216 4.16 9.80 3.19
C GLY A 216 2.80 10.26 2.64
N TYR A 217 2.64 10.14 1.34
CA TYR A 217 1.40 10.45 0.65
C TYR A 217 0.97 9.25 -0.20
N SER A 218 -0.32 8.90 -0.18
CA SER A 218 -0.91 7.89 -1.05
C SER A 218 -2.00 8.54 -1.90
N SER A 219 -1.79 8.58 -3.21
CA SER A 219 -2.67 9.28 -4.15
C SER A 219 -3.80 8.40 -4.65
N HIS A 220 -5.01 8.98 -4.70
CA HIS A 220 -6.18 8.40 -5.34
C HIS A 220 -6.84 9.40 -6.30
N VAL A 221 -6.12 10.44 -6.71
CA VAL A 221 -6.63 11.46 -7.65
C VAL A 221 -6.22 11.14 -9.09
N GLU A 222 -6.98 11.63 -10.05
CA GLU A 222 -6.65 11.51 -11.48
C GLU A 222 -5.70 12.63 -11.96
N ALA A 223 -5.43 13.62 -11.11
CA ALA A 223 -4.63 14.80 -11.46
C ALA A 223 -3.17 14.61 -11.00
N TRP A 224 -2.29 14.13 -11.87
CA TRP A 224 -0.86 13.97 -11.60
C TRP A 224 -0.15 15.23 -11.08
N THR A 225 -0.69 16.41 -11.35
CA THR A 225 -0.15 17.69 -10.85
C THR A 225 -0.24 17.82 -9.33
N ILE A 226 -1.20 17.15 -8.70
CA ILE A 226 -1.31 17.10 -7.24
C ILE A 226 -0.24 16.17 -6.66
N ASP A 227 0.10 15.10 -7.37
CA ASP A 227 1.10 14.14 -6.92
C ASP A 227 2.53 14.71 -7.03
N ALA A 228 2.71 15.72 -7.87
CA ALA A 228 3.98 16.43 -8.07
C ALA A 228 4.17 17.62 -7.12
N ALA A 229 3.14 18.02 -6.34
CA ALA A 229 3.17 19.17 -5.44
C ALA A 229 3.77 18.83 -4.08
#